data_b3b2477bf6a5a7371dd58c4f9a506555
#
_entry.id   b3b2477bf6a5a7371dd58c4f9a506555
#
_cell.length_a   1.000
_cell.length_b   1.000
_cell.length_c   1.000
_cell.angle_alpha   90.00
_cell.angle_beta   90.00
_cell.angle_gamma   90.00
#
_symmetry.space_group_name_H-M   'P 1'
#
loop_
_entity.id
_entity.type
_entity.pdbx_description
1 polymer ?
#
loop_
_entity_poly.entity_id
_entity_poly.type
_entity_poly.pdbx_seq_one_letter_code
_entity_poly.pdbx_strand_id
1 'polypeptide(L)'
;MELRQEQVAANGVDFAYLTAGPADAPLALCLHGFPDSAWTWRGLAPALVDAGFRVVAPFLRGYAPSSVPPDGRYQTGALAVDACALHEALGGDGRAVIVGHDWGAQATYGAAALEPGRWRRVVAAAVPPNVAAGFFSYDQLKRSFYMFVFQHPLAEMVVAADDLAFIDRLWADWSTGYDATEDLALLKPSLRDPANLAAALGYYRAALGSVAPDPALDAAQAAVSSPTPQPTLYLHGDADGAIGVALAEGAESFLGPGSRAEVVAGAGHFLHLERPEVVNGLVVDFVTGD
;
A
#
# COMPACT_ATOMS: atom_id res chain seq x y z
N MET A 1 17.72 -13.67 -6.28
CA MET A 1 16.39 -14.31 -6.42
C MET A 1 15.63 -13.58 -7.52
N GLU A 2 14.93 -14.30 -8.38
CA GLU A 2 14.13 -13.72 -9.47
C GLU A 2 12.64 -13.73 -9.08
N LEU A 3 11.98 -12.58 -9.19
CA LEU A 3 10.54 -12.44 -9.04
C LEU A 3 9.87 -12.85 -10.36
N ARG A 4 8.93 -13.78 -10.31
CA ARG A 4 8.13 -14.19 -11.49
C ARG A 4 6.83 -13.40 -11.51
N GLN A 5 6.37 -13.03 -12.70
CA GLN A 5 5.07 -12.40 -12.87
C GLN A 5 4.03 -13.45 -13.24
N GLU A 6 2.93 -13.46 -12.51
CA GLU A 6 1.80 -14.36 -12.70
C GLU A 6 0.48 -13.58 -12.66
N GLN A 7 -0.66 -14.24 -12.87
CA GLN A 7 -1.99 -13.61 -12.87
C GLN A 7 -3.00 -14.46 -12.11
N VAL A 8 -3.97 -13.78 -11.49
CA VAL A 8 -5.12 -14.40 -10.82
C VAL A 8 -6.34 -13.49 -10.91
N ALA A 9 -7.51 -14.07 -11.17
CA ALA A 9 -8.77 -13.36 -11.10
C ALA A 9 -9.29 -13.37 -9.65
N ALA A 10 -9.59 -12.19 -9.10
CA ALA A 10 -10.16 -12.02 -7.77
C ALA A 10 -11.03 -10.77 -7.72
N ASN A 11 -12.16 -10.80 -7.01
CA ASN A 11 -13.04 -9.66 -6.82
C ASN A 11 -13.35 -8.84 -8.10
N GLY A 12 -13.54 -9.52 -9.24
CA GLY A 12 -13.85 -8.88 -10.53
C GLY A 12 -12.68 -8.14 -11.20
N VAL A 13 -11.44 -8.36 -10.73
CA VAL A 13 -10.21 -7.82 -11.28
C VAL A 13 -9.29 -8.96 -11.69
N ASP A 14 -8.67 -8.86 -12.86
CA ASP A 14 -7.56 -9.71 -13.27
C ASP A 14 -6.26 -9.09 -12.71
N PHE A 15 -5.80 -9.59 -11.57
CA PHE A 15 -4.58 -9.13 -10.93
C PHE A 15 -3.35 -9.78 -11.56
N ALA A 16 -2.43 -8.97 -12.05
CA ALA A 16 -1.05 -9.38 -12.23
C ALA A 16 -0.30 -9.21 -10.91
N TYR A 17 0.62 -10.12 -10.60
CA TYR A 17 1.41 -10.05 -9.38
C TYR A 17 2.83 -10.60 -9.59
N LEU A 18 3.73 -10.11 -8.78
CA LEU A 18 5.09 -10.65 -8.65
C LEU A 18 5.09 -11.70 -7.53
N THR A 19 5.79 -12.81 -7.75
CA THR A 19 5.85 -13.87 -6.74
C THR A 19 7.23 -14.53 -6.66
N ALA A 20 7.55 -15.01 -5.46
CA ALA A 20 8.72 -15.83 -5.19
C ALA A 20 8.49 -16.73 -3.98
N GLY A 21 9.35 -17.73 -3.80
CA GLY A 21 9.29 -18.71 -2.72
C GLY A 21 8.51 -19.97 -3.09
N PRO A 22 8.48 -20.96 -2.16
CA PRO A 22 7.78 -22.22 -2.36
C PRO A 22 6.26 -22.04 -2.40
N ALA A 23 5.58 -22.74 -3.30
CA ALA A 23 4.14 -22.59 -3.50
C ALA A 23 3.29 -23.00 -2.29
N ASP A 24 3.79 -23.90 -1.45
CA ASP A 24 3.15 -24.44 -0.25
C ASP A 24 3.53 -23.70 1.05
N ALA A 25 4.41 -22.71 0.95
CA ALA A 25 4.79 -21.85 2.08
C ALA A 25 3.63 -20.91 2.48
N PRO A 26 3.59 -20.44 3.74
CA PRO A 26 2.64 -19.42 4.16
C PRO A 26 2.71 -18.17 3.28
N LEU A 27 1.54 -17.60 2.96
CA LEU A 27 1.45 -16.42 2.11
C LEU A 27 1.95 -15.16 2.85
N ALA A 28 2.81 -14.38 2.19
CA ALA A 28 3.09 -12.99 2.51
C ALA A 28 2.51 -12.12 1.36
N LEU A 29 1.35 -11.49 1.60
CA LEU A 29 0.71 -10.59 0.65
C LEU A 29 1.23 -9.18 0.85
N CYS A 30 1.88 -8.59 -0.18
CA CYS A 30 2.56 -7.30 -0.10
C CYS A 30 1.88 -6.28 -1.01
N LEU A 31 1.23 -5.28 -0.43
CA LEU A 31 0.39 -4.29 -1.12
C LEU A 31 1.12 -2.95 -1.23
N HIS A 32 1.33 -2.46 -2.44
CA HIS A 32 1.92 -1.15 -2.70
C HIS A 32 0.90 -0.01 -2.56
N GLY A 33 1.34 1.23 -2.75
CA GLY A 33 0.47 2.40 -2.78
C GLY A 33 0.65 3.25 -4.02
N PHE A 34 0.47 4.56 -3.87
CA PHE A 34 0.63 5.56 -4.92
C PHE A 34 1.79 6.50 -4.59
N PRO A 35 2.54 6.98 -5.56
CA PRO A 35 2.64 6.47 -6.93
C PRO A 35 3.72 5.38 -6.99
N ASP A 36 3.31 4.14 -6.96
CA ASP A 36 4.20 3.00 -6.87
C ASP A 36 3.65 1.77 -7.64
N SER A 37 4.33 0.64 -7.57
CA SER A 37 3.90 -0.62 -8.19
C SER A 37 4.37 -1.83 -7.37
N ALA A 38 3.99 -3.03 -7.78
CA ALA A 38 4.42 -4.28 -7.14
C ALA A 38 5.95 -4.42 -7.02
N TRP A 39 6.72 -3.74 -7.89
CA TRP A 39 8.19 -3.78 -7.88
C TRP A 39 8.83 -3.17 -6.64
N THR A 40 8.11 -2.35 -5.88
CA THR A 40 8.58 -1.77 -4.63
C THR A 40 9.02 -2.84 -3.62
N TRP A 41 8.42 -4.03 -3.71
CA TRP A 41 8.70 -5.14 -2.79
C TRP A 41 9.90 -6.00 -3.17
N ARG A 42 10.61 -5.66 -4.29
CA ARG A 42 11.77 -6.44 -4.76
C ARG A 42 12.91 -6.54 -3.74
N GLY A 43 13.04 -5.54 -2.87
CA GLY A 43 14.04 -5.53 -1.80
C GLY A 43 13.65 -6.32 -0.55
N LEU A 44 12.33 -6.40 -0.23
CA LEU A 44 11.83 -7.14 0.91
C LEU A 44 11.57 -8.62 0.58
N ALA A 45 11.16 -8.93 -0.65
CA ALA A 45 10.76 -10.27 -1.06
C ALA A 45 11.83 -11.35 -0.78
N PRO A 46 13.14 -11.14 -1.04
CA PRO A 46 14.18 -12.11 -0.67
C PRO A 46 14.18 -12.45 0.82
N ALA A 47 14.09 -11.45 1.68
CA ALA A 47 14.13 -11.64 3.13
C ALA A 47 12.90 -12.43 3.64
N LEU A 48 11.71 -12.17 3.09
CA LEU A 48 10.51 -12.93 3.41
C LEU A 48 10.58 -14.39 2.91
N VAL A 49 11.15 -14.62 1.72
CA VAL A 49 11.36 -15.98 1.21
C VAL A 49 12.35 -16.75 2.07
N ASP A 50 13.46 -16.13 2.46
CA ASP A 50 14.45 -16.73 3.37
C ASP A 50 13.85 -17.01 4.76
N ALA A 51 12.85 -16.23 5.18
CA ALA A 51 12.05 -16.43 6.38
C ALA A 51 10.94 -17.49 6.23
N GLY A 52 10.85 -18.15 5.06
CA GLY A 52 9.95 -19.28 4.82
C GLY A 52 8.56 -18.91 4.30
N PHE A 53 8.38 -17.73 3.72
CA PHE A 53 7.12 -17.29 3.12
C PHE A 53 7.12 -17.47 1.59
N ARG A 54 5.92 -17.64 1.04
CA ARG A 54 5.64 -17.37 -0.36
C ARG A 54 5.21 -15.92 -0.50
N VAL A 55 6.01 -15.10 -1.16
CA VAL A 55 5.70 -13.69 -1.41
C VAL A 55 4.80 -13.55 -2.63
N VAL A 56 3.74 -12.77 -2.48
CA VAL A 56 2.88 -12.30 -3.57
C VAL A 56 2.71 -10.79 -3.44
N ALA A 57 3.13 -10.06 -4.46
CA ALA A 57 3.00 -8.61 -4.56
C ALA A 57 2.14 -8.27 -5.79
N PRO A 58 0.83 -8.03 -5.64
CA PRO A 58 -0.04 -7.65 -6.75
C PRO A 58 0.25 -6.22 -7.21
N PHE A 59 0.11 -5.97 -8.51
CA PHE A 59 -0.22 -4.64 -9.00
C PHE A 59 -1.67 -4.36 -8.59
N LEU A 60 -1.92 -3.32 -7.82
CA LEU A 60 -3.25 -3.04 -7.28
C LEU A 60 -4.28 -2.80 -8.40
N ARG A 61 -5.58 -2.84 -8.06
CA ARG A 61 -6.67 -2.57 -9.01
C ARG A 61 -6.43 -1.30 -9.81
N GLY A 62 -6.46 -1.38 -11.13
CA GLY A 62 -6.23 -0.23 -12.02
C GLY A 62 -4.76 0.12 -12.26
N TYR A 63 -3.79 -0.55 -11.66
CA TYR A 63 -2.36 -0.40 -11.99
C TYR A 63 -1.94 -1.49 -12.97
N ALA A 64 -1.52 -1.10 -14.19
CA ALA A 64 -1.06 -2.10 -15.17
C ALA A 64 0.13 -2.92 -14.62
N PRO A 65 0.21 -4.24 -14.93
CA PRO A 65 -0.64 -4.98 -15.87
C PRO A 65 -1.92 -5.58 -15.26
N SER A 66 -2.31 -5.24 -14.02
CA SER A 66 -3.65 -5.57 -13.53
C SER A 66 -4.72 -4.81 -14.29
N SER A 67 -5.92 -5.37 -14.38
CA SER A 67 -7.01 -4.74 -15.13
C SER A 67 -7.56 -3.51 -14.39
N VAL A 68 -8.08 -2.56 -15.16
CA VAL A 68 -8.93 -1.49 -14.64
C VAL A 68 -10.28 -2.11 -14.24
N PRO A 69 -10.72 -1.96 -12.97
CA PRO A 69 -11.93 -2.59 -12.52
C PRO A 69 -13.16 -2.03 -13.26
N PRO A 70 -14.03 -2.89 -13.81
CA PRO A 70 -15.19 -2.44 -14.57
C PRO A 70 -16.26 -1.76 -13.71
N ASP A 71 -16.22 -1.97 -12.40
CA ASP A 71 -17.12 -1.36 -11.43
C ASP A 71 -16.74 0.08 -11.05
N GLY A 72 -15.53 0.54 -11.40
CA GLY A 72 -15.03 1.88 -11.09
C GLY A 72 -14.88 2.17 -9.58
N ARG A 73 -14.78 1.14 -8.74
CA ARG A 73 -14.71 1.26 -7.28
C ARG A 73 -13.26 1.41 -6.83
N TYR A 74 -12.94 2.57 -6.22
CA TYR A 74 -11.58 2.88 -5.74
C TYR A 74 -11.54 3.28 -4.25
N GLN A 75 -12.63 3.07 -3.51
CA GLN A 75 -12.67 3.27 -2.05
C GLN A 75 -11.70 2.32 -1.35
N THR A 76 -11.11 2.73 -0.23
CA THR A 76 -10.20 1.88 0.55
C THR A 76 -10.84 0.56 0.98
N GLY A 77 -12.16 0.55 1.21
CA GLY A 77 -12.91 -0.68 1.44
C GLY A 77 -12.84 -1.67 0.27
N ALA A 78 -12.78 -1.20 -0.99
CA ALA A 78 -12.60 -2.09 -2.14
C ALA A 78 -11.21 -2.75 -2.14
N LEU A 79 -10.18 -2.01 -1.73
CA LEU A 79 -8.81 -2.54 -1.61
C LEU A 79 -8.72 -3.60 -0.50
N ALA A 80 -9.43 -3.40 0.61
CA ALA A 80 -9.52 -4.38 1.69
C ALA A 80 -10.18 -5.68 1.21
N VAL A 81 -11.28 -5.57 0.47
CA VAL A 81 -11.95 -6.73 -0.15
C VAL A 81 -11.06 -7.43 -1.16
N ASP A 82 -10.28 -6.68 -1.97
CA ASP A 82 -9.31 -7.25 -2.88
C ASP A 82 -8.25 -8.09 -2.16
N ALA A 83 -7.71 -7.57 -1.05
CA ALA A 83 -6.71 -8.29 -0.26
C ALA A 83 -7.27 -9.62 0.29
N CYS A 84 -8.51 -9.63 0.79
CA CYS A 84 -9.18 -10.84 1.25
C CYS A 84 -9.45 -11.82 0.09
N ALA A 85 -9.90 -11.33 -1.06
CA ALA A 85 -10.16 -12.15 -2.24
C ALA A 85 -8.86 -12.73 -2.84
N LEU A 86 -7.78 -11.95 -2.86
CA LEU A 86 -6.45 -12.43 -3.28
C LEU A 86 -5.93 -13.52 -2.33
N HIS A 87 -6.07 -13.33 -1.01
CA HIS A 87 -5.71 -14.36 -0.04
C HIS A 87 -6.42 -15.68 -0.36
N GLU A 88 -7.73 -15.65 -0.63
CA GLU A 88 -8.52 -16.85 -0.95
C GLU A 88 -8.12 -17.45 -2.30
N ALA A 89 -8.06 -16.65 -3.36
CA ALA A 89 -7.74 -17.10 -4.71
C ALA A 89 -6.32 -17.70 -4.83
N LEU A 90 -5.40 -17.24 -3.98
CA LEU A 90 -4.01 -17.72 -3.89
C LEU A 90 -3.83 -18.89 -2.90
N GLY A 91 -4.90 -19.38 -2.30
CA GLY A 91 -4.85 -20.48 -1.35
C GLY A 91 -4.17 -20.12 -0.02
N GLY A 92 -4.31 -18.88 0.43
CA GLY A 92 -3.85 -18.44 1.74
C GLY A 92 -4.57 -19.18 2.88
N ASP A 93 -3.90 -19.31 4.01
CA ASP A 93 -4.46 -19.88 5.24
C ASP A 93 -4.20 -18.94 6.44
N GLY A 94 -4.61 -19.33 7.64
CA GLY A 94 -4.45 -18.51 8.86
C GLY A 94 -2.99 -18.26 9.30
N ARG A 95 -1.99 -18.79 8.58
CA ARG A 95 -0.56 -18.47 8.77
C ARG A 95 -0.11 -17.28 7.92
N ALA A 96 -0.97 -16.79 7.03
CA ALA A 96 -0.63 -15.70 6.14
C ALA A 96 -0.30 -14.42 6.89
N VAL A 97 0.58 -13.61 6.31
CA VAL A 97 0.90 -12.26 6.77
C VAL A 97 0.57 -11.27 5.66
N ILE A 98 0.24 -10.05 6.05
CA ILE A 98 -0.06 -8.97 5.10
C ILE A 98 0.84 -7.78 5.39
N VAL A 99 1.44 -7.22 4.34
CA VAL A 99 2.35 -6.08 4.40
C VAL A 99 1.82 -5.01 3.45
N GLY A 100 1.68 -3.78 3.90
CA GLY A 100 1.18 -2.70 3.06
C GLY A 100 1.94 -1.41 3.23
N HIS A 101 2.07 -0.66 2.15
CA HIS A 101 2.66 0.67 2.12
C HIS A 101 1.66 1.66 1.51
N ASP A 102 1.53 2.85 2.06
CA ASP A 102 0.65 3.94 1.59
C ASP A 102 -0.82 3.48 1.44
N TRP A 103 -1.44 3.47 0.26
CA TRP A 103 -2.78 2.89 0.04
C TRP A 103 -2.83 1.41 0.42
N GLY A 104 -1.73 0.68 0.21
CA GLY A 104 -1.59 -0.69 0.67
C GLY A 104 -1.66 -0.82 2.19
N ALA A 105 -1.16 0.15 2.97
CA ALA A 105 -1.32 0.16 4.43
C ALA A 105 -2.79 0.30 4.83
N GLN A 106 -3.55 1.19 4.17
CA GLN A 106 -4.99 1.34 4.38
C GLN A 106 -5.76 0.04 4.05
N ALA A 107 -5.43 -0.58 2.91
CA ALA A 107 -5.99 -1.87 2.52
C ALA A 107 -5.68 -2.96 3.55
N THR A 108 -4.48 -2.97 4.09
CA THR A 108 -3.99 -3.92 5.09
C THR A 108 -4.78 -3.80 6.41
N TYR A 109 -4.99 -2.61 6.93
CA TYR A 109 -5.85 -2.40 8.11
C TYR A 109 -7.28 -2.90 7.86
N GLY A 110 -7.85 -2.52 6.71
CA GLY A 110 -9.20 -2.93 6.35
C GLY A 110 -9.34 -4.44 6.23
N ALA A 111 -8.44 -5.11 5.52
CA ALA A 111 -8.46 -6.56 5.35
C ALA A 111 -8.30 -7.31 6.68
N ALA A 112 -7.41 -6.81 7.55
CA ALA A 112 -7.15 -7.39 8.86
C ALA A 112 -8.36 -7.30 9.79
N ALA A 113 -9.08 -6.16 9.77
CA ALA A 113 -10.27 -5.96 10.58
C ALA A 113 -11.52 -6.64 9.98
N LEU A 114 -11.62 -6.70 8.64
CA LEU A 114 -12.77 -7.29 7.94
C LEU A 114 -12.80 -8.82 8.09
N GLU A 115 -11.66 -9.48 7.89
CA GLU A 115 -11.55 -10.94 7.97
C GLU A 115 -10.35 -11.37 8.83
N PRO A 116 -10.44 -11.19 10.17
CA PRO A 116 -9.30 -11.34 11.07
C PRO A 116 -8.69 -12.74 11.10
N GLY A 117 -9.46 -13.77 10.81
CA GLY A 117 -8.96 -15.15 10.79
C GLY A 117 -8.00 -15.49 9.64
N ARG A 118 -7.86 -14.61 8.65
CA ARG A 118 -6.98 -14.83 7.50
C ARG A 118 -5.51 -14.47 7.79
N TRP A 119 -5.26 -13.58 8.74
CA TRP A 119 -3.95 -12.95 8.90
C TRP A 119 -3.36 -13.22 10.28
N ARG A 120 -2.16 -13.76 10.33
CA ARG A 120 -1.43 -14.00 11.59
C ARG A 120 -0.76 -12.73 12.11
N ARG A 121 -0.19 -11.94 11.20
CA ARG A 121 0.51 -10.67 11.48
C ARG A 121 0.21 -9.66 10.40
N VAL A 122 0.28 -8.41 10.78
CA VAL A 122 -0.01 -7.24 9.94
C VAL A 122 1.18 -6.29 9.98
N VAL A 123 1.65 -5.83 8.83
CA VAL A 123 2.67 -4.77 8.74
C VAL A 123 2.12 -3.64 7.87
N ALA A 124 2.17 -2.43 8.38
CA ALA A 124 1.74 -1.24 7.66
C ALA A 124 2.83 -0.17 7.70
N ALA A 125 3.07 0.50 6.57
CA ALA A 125 4.12 1.49 6.44
C ALA A 125 3.61 2.81 5.86
N ALA A 126 4.18 3.91 6.33
CA ALA A 126 4.00 5.30 5.91
C ALA A 126 2.64 5.93 6.25
N VAL A 127 1.52 5.19 6.26
CA VAL A 127 0.19 5.75 6.59
C VAL A 127 -0.29 5.17 7.92
N PRO A 128 -0.44 6.01 8.98
CA PRO A 128 -0.88 5.53 10.28
C PRO A 128 -2.38 5.17 10.29
N PRO A 129 -2.82 4.28 11.20
CA PRO A 129 -4.22 3.83 11.27
C PRO A 129 -5.20 4.97 11.59
N ASN A 130 -4.72 6.06 12.18
CA ASN A 130 -5.49 7.23 12.58
C ASN A 130 -5.22 8.47 11.72
N VAL A 131 -4.71 8.31 10.50
CA VAL A 131 -4.29 9.42 9.61
C VAL A 131 -5.33 10.53 9.47
N ALA A 132 -6.61 10.19 9.49
CA ALA A 132 -7.70 11.17 9.37
C ALA A 132 -7.70 12.23 10.49
N ALA A 133 -7.23 11.89 11.69
CA ALA A 133 -7.26 12.79 12.85
C ALA A 133 -6.40 14.06 12.69
N GLY A 134 -5.29 13.97 11.94
CA GLY A 134 -4.37 15.11 11.73
C GLY A 134 -4.31 15.60 10.29
N PHE A 135 -5.05 14.99 9.38
CA PHE A 135 -4.97 15.24 7.93
C PHE A 135 -5.22 16.72 7.57
N PHE A 136 -6.12 17.40 8.25
CA PHE A 136 -6.48 18.78 7.95
C PHE A 136 -5.61 19.84 8.67
N SER A 137 -4.49 19.45 9.29
CA SER A 137 -3.50 20.44 9.75
C SER A 137 -2.87 21.17 8.56
N TYR A 138 -2.48 22.45 8.77
CA TYR A 138 -1.92 23.26 7.68
C TYR A 138 -0.67 22.62 7.06
N ASP A 139 0.22 22.06 7.87
CA ASP A 139 1.45 21.44 7.39
C ASP A 139 1.18 20.15 6.62
N GLN A 140 0.20 19.34 7.05
CA GLN A 140 -0.20 18.16 6.28
C GLN A 140 -0.92 18.53 4.99
N LEU A 141 -1.77 19.54 4.98
CA LEU A 141 -2.42 20.02 3.75
C LEU A 141 -1.40 20.48 2.70
N LYS A 142 -0.31 21.14 3.13
CA LYS A 142 0.79 21.50 2.22
C LYS A 142 1.45 20.28 1.59
N ARG A 143 1.66 19.22 2.36
CA ARG A 143 2.20 17.94 1.85
C ARG A 143 1.22 17.24 0.93
N SER A 144 -0.05 17.28 1.29
CA SER A 144 -1.15 16.60 0.57
C SER A 144 -1.79 17.42 -0.55
N PHE A 145 -1.17 18.53 -1.01
CA PHE A 145 -1.73 19.41 -2.05
C PHE A 145 -2.15 18.65 -3.32
N TYR A 146 -1.39 17.61 -3.67
CA TYR A 146 -1.63 16.78 -4.85
C TYR A 146 -3.00 16.08 -4.78
N MET A 147 -3.48 15.70 -3.62
CA MET A 147 -4.80 15.06 -3.45
C MET A 147 -5.92 16.01 -3.88
N PHE A 148 -5.77 17.31 -3.68
CA PHE A 148 -6.71 18.34 -4.14
C PHE A 148 -6.55 18.60 -5.64
N VAL A 149 -5.33 18.59 -6.16
CA VAL A 149 -5.07 18.65 -7.62
C VAL A 149 -5.77 17.51 -8.33
N PHE A 150 -5.75 16.30 -7.77
CA PHE A 150 -6.37 15.11 -8.38
C PHE A 150 -7.91 15.17 -8.42
N GLN A 151 -8.55 16.06 -7.66
CA GLN A 151 -10.00 16.31 -7.77
C GLN A 151 -10.34 17.16 -9.02
N HIS A 152 -9.37 17.87 -9.57
CA HIS A 152 -9.61 18.78 -10.69
C HIS A 152 -9.78 18.01 -12.01
N PRO A 153 -10.70 18.43 -12.93
CA PRO A 153 -10.89 17.78 -14.24
C PRO A 153 -9.66 17.73 -15.15
N LEU A 154 -8.65 18.56 -14.89
CA LEU A 154 -7.39 18.58 -15.65
C LEU A 154 -6.30 17.68 -15.02
N ALA A 155 -6.60 16.92 -13.97
CA ALA A 155 -5.60 16.18 -13.22
C ALA A 155 -4.84 15.17 -14.09
N GLU A 156 -5.54 14.39 -14.91
CA GLU A 156 -4.91 13.42 -15.81
C GLU A 156 -3.95 14.10 -16.80
N MET A 157 -4.37 15.22 -17.36
CA MET A 157 -3.52 15.99 -18.29
C MET A 157 -2.26 16.51 -17.60
N VAL A 158 -2.39 17.03 -16.37
CA VAL A 158 -1.26 17.58 -15.60
C VAL A 158 -0.29 16.46 -15.21
N VAL A 159 -0.81 15.33 -14.72
CA VAL A 159 0.03 14.22 -14.23
C VAL A 159 0.68 13.46 -15.38
N ALA A 160 -0.01 13.29 -16.53
CA ALA A 160 0.52 12.57 -17.68
C ALA A 160 1.59 13.37 -18.46
N ALA A 161 1.68 14.67 -18.26
CA ALA A 161 2.61 15.52 -18.99
C ALA A 161 4.07 15.08 -18.80
N ASP A 162 4.88 15.22 -19.87
CA ASP A 162 6.32 14.97 -19.85
C ASP A 162 6.70 13.59 -19.27
N ASP A 163 6.00 12.55 -19.72
CA ASP A 163 6.19 11.16 -19.24
C ASP A 163 6.03 11.03 -17.72
N LEU A 164 4.94 11.56 -17.18
CA LEU A 164 4.63 11.53 -15.75
C LEU A 164 5.63 12.31 -14.88
N ALA A 165 6.19 13.42 -15.37
CA ALA A 165 7.15 14.22 -14.61
C ALA A 165 6.58 14.74 -13.27
N PHE A 166 5.27 14.86 -13.14
CA PHE A 166 4.61 15.16 -11.87
C PHE A 166 4.90 14.08 -10.81
N ILE A 167 4.90 12.81 -11.22
CA ILE A 167 5.22 11.67 -10.33
C ILE A 167 6.68 11.74 -9.88
N ASP A 168 7.62 12.06 -10.78
CA ASP A 168 9.04 12.22 -10.43
C ASP A 168 9.23 13.28 -9.34
N ARG A 169 8.45 14.37 -9.41
CA ARG A 169 8.49 15.43 -8.41
C ARG A 169 7.91 15.00 -7.07
N LEU A 170 6.81 14.25 -7.07
CA LEU A 170 6.27 13.71 -5.82
C LEU A 170 7.28 12.80 -5.12
N TRP A 171 7.97 11.92 -5.85
CA TRP A 171 9.01 11.07 -5.28
C TRP A 171 10.16 11.89 -4.68
N ALA A 172 10.64 12.91 -5.39
CA ALA A 172 11.70 13.79 -4.91
C ALA A 172 11.29 14.58 -3.64
N ASP A 173 10.04 15.00 -3.56
CA ASP A 173 9.50 15.72 -2.41
C ASP A 173 9.25 14.79 -1.21
N TRP A 174 8.83 13.53 -1.46
CA TRP A 174 8.43 12.60 -0.42
C TRP A 174 9.60 11.83 0.19
N SER A 175 10.66 11.62 -0.58
CA SER A 175 11.89 10.91 -0.18
C SER A 175 13.12 11.71 -0.58
N THR A 176 13.29 12.85 0.09
CA THR A 176 14.33 13.84 -0.25
C THR A 176 15.74 13.23 -0.17
N GLY A 177 16.44 13.28 -1.30
CA GLY A 177 17.81 12.76 -1.41
C GLY A 177 17.93 11.28 -1.80
N TYR A 178 16.81 10.59 -1.95
CA TYR A 178 16.79 9.23 -2.50
C TYR A 178 16.88 9.26 -4.03
N ASP A 179 17.72 8.42 -4.62
CA ASP A 179 17.78 8.23 -6.07
C ASP A 179 16.73 7.22 -6.51
N ALA A 180 15.59 7.72 -6.96
CA ALA A 180 14.44 6.93 -7.39
C ALA A 180 14.49 6.53 -8.88
N THR A 181 15.61 6.70 -9.57
CA THR A 181 15.70 6.51 -11.04
C THR A 181 15.22 5.11 -11.47
N GLU A 182 15.68 4.06 -10.77
CA GLU A 182 15.27 2.68 -11.07
C GLU A 182 13.80 2.44 -10.72
N ASP A 183 13.34 2.91 -9.56
CA ASP A 183 11.96 2.73 -9.10
C ASP A 183 10.96 3.39 -10.04
N LEU A 184 11.25 4.63 -10.46
CA LEU A 184 10.43 5.37 -11.41
C LEU A 184 10.38 4.67 -12.78
N ALA A 185 11.47 4.08 -13.23
CA ALA A 185 11.49 3.31 -14.47
C ALA A 185 10.61 2.04 -14.38
N LEU A 186 10.54 1.41 -13.22
CA LEU A 186 9.71 0.23 -12.96
C LEU A 186 8.23 0.57 -12.74
N LEU A 187 7.94 1.69 -12.13
CA LEU A 187 6.59 2.13 -11.78
C LEU A 187 5.82 2.76 -12.97
N LYS A 188 6.47 3.67 -13.74
CA LYS A 188 5.79 4.42 -14.80
C LYS A 188 5.01 3.58 -15.81
N PRO A 189 5.47 2.38 -16.23
CA PRO A 189 4.68 1.51 -17.09
C PRO A 189 3.29 1.16 -16.54
N SER A 190 3.12 1.14 -15.21
CA SER A 190 1.84 0.85 -14.58
C SER A 190 0.83 2.01 -14.64
N LEU A 191 1.28 3.22 -14.98
CA LEU A 191 0.48 4.44 -15.00
C LEU A 191 0.41 5.15 -16.37
N ARG A 192 1.21 4.72 -17.37
CA ARG A 192 1.26 5.42 -18.66
C ARG A 192 -0.03 5.34 -19.48
N ASP A 193 -0.77 4.24 -19.35
CA ASP A 193 -2.08 4.15 -20.01
C ASP A 193 -3.06 5.11 -19.34
N PRO A 194 -3.80 5.94 -20.10
CA PRO A 194 -4.74 6.91 -19.54
C PRO A 194 -5.80 6.31 -18.62
N ALA A 195 -6.27 5.08 -18.90
CA ALA A 195 -7.25 4.42 -18.05
C ALA A 195 -6.64 3.99 -16.71
N ASN A 196 -5.39 3.52 -16.71
CA ASN A 196 -4.68 3.18 -15.48
C ASN A 196 -4.34 4.42 -14.66
N LEU A 197 -3.93 5.52 -15.29
CA LEU A 197 -3.71 6.78 -14.60
C LEU A 197 -5.01 7.28 -13.96
N ALA A 198 -6.11 7.30 -14.71
CA ALA A 198 -7.42 7.71 -14.19
C ALA A 198 -7.87 6.82 -13.02
N ALA A 199 -7.60 5.52 -13.08
CA ALA A 199 -7.86 4.58 -12.00
C ALA A 199 -7.04 4.91 -10.73
N ALA A 200 -5.75 5.16 -10.86
CA ALA A 200 -4.88 5.54 -9.73
C ALA A 200 -5.31 6.87 -9.09
N LEU A 201 -5.69 7.87 -9.88
CA LEU A 201 -6.26 9.13 -9.36
C LEU A 201 -7.65 8.92 -8.74
N GLY A 202 -8.37 7.91 -9.19
CA GLY A 202 -9.69 7.50 -8.68
C GLY A 202 -9.68 7.19 -7.18
N TYR A 203 -8.59 6.67 -6.62
CA TYR A 203 -8.41 6.41 -5.18
C TYR A 203 -8.58 7.71 -4.37
N TYR A 204 -7.95 8.78 -4.81
CA TYR A 204 -8.02 10.10 -4.17
C TYR A 204 -9.38 10.76 -4.34
N ARG A 205 -10.04 10.56 -5.48
CA ARG A 205 -11.40 11.04 -5.74
C ARG A 205 -12.41 10.35 -4.84
N ALA A 206 -12.26 9.06 -4.64
CA ALA A 206 -13.08 8.29 -3.70
C ALA A 206 -12.82 8.71 -2.24
N ALA A 207 -11.55 8.96 -1.87
CA ALA A 207 -11.17 9.34 -0.51
C ALA A 207 -11.63 10.75 -0.11
N LEU A 208 -11.60 11.73 -1.03
CA LEU A 208 -12.01 13.12 -0.75
C LEU A 208 -13.45 13.45 -1.19
N GLY A 209 -14.23 12.46 -1.63
CA GLY A 209 -15.65 12.61 -1.86
C GLY A 209 -16.06 13.23 -3.21
N SER A 210 -15.15 13.35 -4.20
CA SER A 210 -15.54 13.73 -5.56
C SER A 210 -16.31 12.62 -6.28
N VAL A 211 -16.22 11.39 -5.79
CA VAL A 211 -17.01 10.24 -6.22
C VAL A 211 -17.87 9.79 -5.04
N ALA A 212 -19.15 9.56 -5.28
CA ALA A 212 -20.05 9.08 -4.24
C ALA A 212 -19.61 7.69 -3.74
N PRO A 213 -19.60 7.43 -2.42
CA PRO A 213 -19.28 6.12 -1.88
C PRO A 213 -20.31 5.08 -2.32
N ASP A 214 -19.85 3.85 -2.58
CA ASP A 214 -20.74 2.73 -2.86
C ASP A 214 -21.16 2.08 -1.53
N PRO A 215 -22.47 2.08 -1.20
CA PRO A 215 -22.98 1.48 0.04
C PRO A 215 -22.68 -0.02 0.17
N ALA A 216 -22.44 -0.73 -0.92
CA ALA A 216 -22.04 -2.15 -0.89
C ALA A 216 -20.69 -2.36 -0.21
N LEU A 217 -19.88 -1.30 -0.07
CA LEU A 217 -18.57 -1.32 0.58
C LEU A 217 -18.58 -0.73 2.00
N ASP A 218 -19.75 -0.32 2.55
CA ASP A 218 -19.81 0.36 3.85
C ASP A 218 -19.14 -0.43 4.98
N ALA A 219 -19.38 -1.74 5.03
CA ALA A 219 -18.76 -2.59 6.05
C ALA A 219 -17.23 -2.67 5.88
N ALA A 220 -16.74 -2.83 4.65
CA ALA A 220 -15.31 -2.86 4.35
C ALA A 220 -14.65 -1.49 4.57
N GLN A 221 -15.35 -0.41 4.24
CA GLN A 221 -14.88 0.96 4.48
C GLN A 221 -14.77 1.26 5.98
N ALA A 222 -15.75 0.82 6.79
CA ALA A 222 -15.72 0.94 8.24
C ALA A 222 -14.55 0.12 8.85
N ALA A 223 -14.24 -1.05 8.28
CA ALA A 223 -13.13 -1.89 8.72
C ALA A 223 -11.78 -1.20 8.57
N VAL A 224 -11.58 -0.36 7.54
CA VAL A 224 -10.32 0.39 7.34
C VAL A 224 -10.00 1.32 8.51
N SER A 225 -11.02 1.86 9.18
CA SER A 225 -10.88 2.75 10.34
C SER A 225 -11.03 2.04 11.69
N SER A 226 -11.14 0.72 11.67
CA SER A 226 -11.27 -0.10 12.87
C SER A 226 -9.89 -0.56 13.38
N PRO A 227 -9.71 -0.73 14.70
CA PRO A 227 -8.48 -1.33 15.22
C PRO A 227 -8.25 -2.73 14.65
N THR A 228 -7.03 -3.03 14.26
CA THR A 228 -6.65 -4.37 13.82
C THR A 228 -6.62 -5.32 15.03
N PRO A 229 -7.30 -6.47 14.98
CA PRO A 229 -7.27 -7.40 16.12
C PRO A 229 -5.97 -8.21 16.21
N GLN A 230 -5.20 -8.31 15.13
CA GLN A 230 -3.92 -9.02 15.09
C GLN A 230 -2.77 -8.12 15.57
N PRO A 231 -1.68 -8.70 16.07
CA PRO A 231 -0.44 -7.97 16.25
C PRO A 231 -0.04 -7.25 14.95
N THR A 232 0.19 -5.95 15.05
CA THR A 232 0.49 -5.08 13.92
C THR A 232 1.80 -4.32 14.15
N LEU A 233 2.71 -4.36 13.19
CA LEU A 233 3.87 -3.49 13.12
C LEU A 233 3.53 -2.30 12.24
N TYR A 234 3.60 -1.09 12.81
CA TYR A 234 3.52 0.13 12.04
C TYR A 234 4.91 0.77 11.92
N LEU A 235 5.30 1.17 10.69
CA LEU A 235 6.58 1.79 10.39
C LEU A 235 6.38 3.15 9.73
N HIS A 236 7.15 4.16 10.15
CA HIS A 236 7.09 5.51 9.58
C HIS A 236 8.48 6.10 9.39
N GLY A 237 8.73 6.78 8.27
CA GLY A 237 9.98 7.51 8.04
C GLY A 237 9.97 8.87 8.76
N ASP A 238 11.04 9.23 9.49
CA ASP A 238 11.10 10.52 10.20
C ASP A 238 11.15 11.74 9.27
N ALA A 239 11.58 11.52 8.02
CA ALA A 239 11.67 12.52 6.97
C ALA A 239 10.58 12.38 5.88
N ASP A 240 9.47 11.65 6.16
CA ASP A 240 8.38 11.45 5.21
C ASP A 240 7.79 12.78 4.73
N GLY A 241 7.92 13.03 3.42
CA GLY A 241 7.44 14.25 2.77
C GLY A 241 5.96 14.19 2.35
N ALA A 242 5.35 13.00 2.32
CA ALA A 242 3.92 12.82 2.00
C ALA A 242 3.04 12.89 3.23
N ILE A 243 3.36 12.09 4.24
CA ILE A 243 2.66 12.04 5.52
C ILE A 243 3.63 12.44 6.62
N GLY A 244 3.42 13.61 7.22
CA GLY A 244 4.33 14.12 8.23
C GLY A 244 4.38 13.21 9.46
N VAL A 245 5.59 12.97 10.00
CA VAL A 245 5.82 12.05 11.14
C VAL A 245 4.99 12.38 12.38
N ALA A 246 4.57 13.63 12.55
CA ALA A 246 3.66 14.04 13.63
C ALA A 246 2.30 13.30 13.57
N LEU A 247 1.86 12.83 12.41
CA LEU A 247 0.64 12.04 12.29
C LEU A 247 0.82 10.60 12.79
N ALA A 248 2.06 10.13 12.92
CA ALA A 248 2.38 8.82 13.48
C ALA A 248 2.33 8.79 15.02
N GLU A 249 2.32 9.96 15.67
CA GLU A 249 2.25 10.06 17.13
C GLU A 249 0.98 9.39 17.66
N GLY A 250 1.14 8.49 18.62
CA GLY A 250 0.04 7.77 19.24
C GLY A 250 -0.60 6.67 18.37
N ALA A 251 0.00 6.31 17.22
CA ALA A 251 -0.51 5.27 16.33
C ALA A 251 -0.74 3.93 17.06
N GLU A 252 0.12 3.57 18.02
CA GLU A 252 0.00 2.34 18.82
C GLU A 252 -1.35 2.21 19.54
N SER A 253 -1.96 3.33 19.95
CA SER A 253 -3.26 3.31 20.63
C SER A 253 -4.43 2.83 19.75
N PHE A 254 -4.23 2.77 18.46
CA PHE A 254 -5.19 2.30 17.46
C PHE A 254 -4.90 0.88 16.96
N LEU A 255 -3.86 0.24 17.48
CA LEU A 255 -3.44 -1.10 17.08
C LEU A 255 -3.82 -2.13 18.14
N GLY A 256 -4.00 -3.38 17.71
CA GLY A 256 -4.34 -4.50 18.61
C GLY A 256 -3.22 -4.89 19.57
N PRO A 257 -3.50 -5.78 20.52
CA PRO A 257 -2.49 -6.27 21.48
C PRO A 257 -1.28 -6.91 20.78
N GLY A 258 -0.08 -6.70 21.33
CA GLY A 258 1.17 -7.21 20.75
C GLY A 258 1.69 -6.42 19.57
N SER A 259 1.06 -5.27 19.28
CA SER A 259 1.47 -4.34 18.23
C SER A 259 2.56 -3.38 18.72
N ARG A 260 3.27 -2.79 17.76
CA ARG A 260 4.24 -1.71 18.00
C ARG A 260 4.30 -0.75 16.82
N ALA A 261 4.68 0.49 17.09
CA ALA A 261 4.96 1.51 16.09
C ALA A 261 6.42 1.92 16.18
N GLU A 262 7.12 2.03 15.04
CA GLU A 262 8.52 2.42 15.01
C GLU A 262 8.76 3.49 13.96
N VAL A 263 9.59 4.48 14.32
CA VAL A 263 10.03 5.53 13.40
C VAL A 263 11.42 5.16 12.88
N VAL A 264 11.54 5.07 11.55
CA VAL A 264 12.79 4.74 10.85
C VAL A 264 13.55 6.02 10.57
N ALA A 265 14.69 6.18 11.26
CA ALA A 265 15.51 7.37 11.16
C ALA A 265 16.16 7.54 9.78
N GLY A 266 16.12 8.76 9.27
CA GLY A 266 16.69 9.15 7.98
C GLY A 266 16.00 8.51 6.77
N ALA A 267 14.73 8.15 6.90
CA ALA A 267 13.90 7.63 5.82
C ALA A 267 12.73 8.58 5.52
N GLY A 268 12.43 8.75 4.24
CA GLY A 268 11.24 9.43 3.76
C GLY A 268 10.03 8.50 3.63
N HIS A 269 9.19 8.77 2.62
CA HIS A 269 7.95 8.03 2.41
C HIS A 269 8.19 6.56 1.99
N PHE A 270 9.15 6.33 1.11
CA PHE A 270 9.49 4.99 0.62
C PHE A 270 10.56 4.31 1.51
N LEU A 271 10.33 4.32 2.83
CA LEU A 271 11.27 3.88 3.85
C LEU A 271 11.84 2.47 3.62
N HIS A 272 11.08 1.57 3.01
CA HIS A 272 11.47 0.20 2.70
C HIS A 272 12.46 0.12 1.51
N LEU A 273 12.49 1.16 0.67
CA LEU A 273 13.47 1.33 -0.41
C LEU A 273 14.68 2.14 0.05
N GLU A 274 14.47 3.13 0.92
CA GLU A 274 15.51 4.04 1.41
C GLU A 274 16.40 3.42 2.50
N ARG A 275 15.81 2.54 3.35
CA ARG A 275 16.47 1.85 4.46
C ARG A 275 16.17 0.34 4.46
N PRO A 276 16.44 -0.36 3.35
CA PRO A 276 16.00 -1.75 3.16
C PRO A 276 16.52 -2.68 4.25
N GLU A 277 17.76 -2.53 4.70
CA GLU A 277 18.34 -3.42 5.74
C GLU A 277 17.59 -3.26 7.07
N VAL A 278 17.27 -2.04 7.46
CA VAL A 278 16.54 -1.74 8.71
C VAL A 278 15.10 -2.24 8.61
N VAL A 279 14.40 -1.85 7.55
CA VAL A 279 12.97 -2.18 7.38
C VAL A 279 12.78 -3.67 7.18
N ASN A 280 13.59 -4.33 6.35
CA ASN A 280 13.51 -5.77 6.15
C ASN A 280 13.75 -6.54 7.45
N GLY A 281 14.74 -6.12 8.26
CA GLY A 281 15.00 -6.71 9.58
C GLY A 281 13.78 -6.59 10.51
N LEU A 282 13.22 -5.38 10.65
CA LEU A 282 12.03 -5.14 11.48
C LEU A 282 10.82 -5.97 11.04
N VAL A 283 10.58 -6.03 9.71
CA VAL A 283 9.47 -6.80 9.14
C VAL A 283 9.65 -8.30 9.40
N VAL A 284 10.83 -8.84 9.05
CA VAL A 284 11.12 -10.28 9.21
C VAL A 284 11.03 -10.70 10.68
N ASP A 285 11.68 -9.97 11.58
CA ASP A 285 11.63 -10.24 13.03
C ASP A 285 10.19 -10.24 13.55
N PHE A 286 9.37 -9.31 13.06
CA PHE A 286 7.97 -9.20 13.49
C PHE A 286 7.12 -10.34 12.94
N VAL A 287 7.23 -10.67 11.65
CA VAL A 287 6.35 -11.69 11.04
C VAL A 287 6.77 -13.13 11.40
N THR A 288 8.02 -13.35 11.85
CA THR A 288 8.51 -14.66 12.32
C THR A 288 8.39 -14.85 13.82
N GLY A 289 8.23 -13.77 14.61
CA GLY A 289 8.06 -13.84 16.06
C GLY A 289 6.83 -14.66 16.50
N ASP A 290 6.84 -15.11 17.77
CA ASP A 290 5.77 -15.88 18.39
C ASP A 290 4.54 -15.01 18.74
#